data_88f48e0753f6550604fdb0a856a3245a
#
_entry.id   88f48e0753f6550604fdb0a856a3245a
#
_cell.length_a   1.000
_cell.length_b   1.000
_cell.length_c   1.000
_cell.angle_alpha   90.00
_cell.angle_beta   90.00
_cell.angle_gamma   90.00
#
_symmetry.space_group_name_H-M   'P 1'
#
loop_
_entity.id
_entity.type
_entity.pdbx_description
1 polymer ?
#
loop_
_entity_poly.entity_id
_entity_poly.type
_entity_poly.pdbx_seq_one_letter_code
_entity_poly.pdbx_strand_id
1 'polypeptide(L)'
;AYKIQDYLEAWGLLQVVPQFVPYVGSMAMGAFEFTLGVYLLFGIHRKATSTLLLLVMAFMTPLTLWLAIDNPIADCGCFGDAIILTNWETFGKNIVLLLAAITVFRYRKTYIRKLVTEKVDWLIALYTVVFIIVFSIYCVRELPVFDFRPYHIGMNIRQGMEIPEGVKLTTYETTFIYAKDGKEQEFTIDNFPSDSTWTFVEAQTRVKEKGYEPPTHDFHLTSQEDGTDLTEEILNDDNYTFLLISPNLRHADESGMDLFNEVYDYCSEYGYSFLCVTASSDEDIAMWQDNTGAEYPFAIMDEITLKTIIRSNPGLLLLKDGTILNKWSVNNIPDEYQLNAPLDQLPIGRLEPPNTWHKIILVFGWFFGPLIFLTLCDLGWLEWSKKKKKKESRS
;
A
#
# COMPACT_ATOMS: atom_id res chain seq x y z
N ALA A 1 5.59 -3.66 -1.39
CA ALA A 1 5.84 -5.07 -1.72
C ALA A 1 5.52 -5.33 -3.19
N TYR A 2 4.31 -5.01 -3.68
CA TYR A 2 3.89 -5.27 -5.07
C TYR A 2 4.84 -4.65 -6.11
N LYS A 3 5.26 -3.39 -5.94
CA LYS A 3 6.24 -2.77 -6.87
C LYS A 3 7.57 -3.51 -6.94
N ILE A 4 8.04 -4.12 -5.85
CA ILE A 4 9.24 -4.96 -5.91
C ILE A 4 8.95 -6.26 -6.68
N GLN A 5 7.74 -6.80 -6.58
CA GLN A 5 7.33 -7.95 -7.41
C GLN A 5 7.31 -7.58 -8.89
N ASP A 6 6.73 -6.43 -9.26
CA ASP A 6 6.72 -5.92 -10.64
C ASP A 6 8.16 -5.79 -11.21
N TYR A 7 9.13 -5.27 -10.41
CA TYR A 7 10.53 -5.22 -10.81
C TYR A 7 11.15 -6.62 -10.99
N LEU A 8 10.88 -7.54 -10.06
CA LEU A 8 11.39 -8.91 -10.14
C LEU A 8 10.81 -9.65 -11.35
N GLU A 9 9.56 -9.39 -11.69
CA GLU A 9 8.89 -9.94 -12.87
C GLU A 9 9.52 -9.38 -14.15
N ALA A 10 9.68 -8.05 -14.25
CA ALA A 10 10.35 -7.38 -15.38
C ALA A 10 11.78 -7.87 -15.62
N TRP A 11 12.45 -8.35 -14.57
CA TRP A 11 13.80 -8.95 -14.67
C TRP A 11 13.78 -10.47 -14.80
N GLY A 12 12.61 -11.13 -14.85
CA GLY A 12 12.47 -12.59 -14.92
C GLY A 12 12.94 -13.33 -13.65
N LEU A 13 13.02 -12.64 -12.52
CA LEU A 13 13.52 -13.19 -11.26
C LEU A 13 12.41 -13.62 -10.29
N LEU A 14 11.14 -13.33 -10.59
CA LEU A 14 10.02 -13.56 -9.65
C LEU A 14 9.91 -15.03 -9.22
N GLN A 15 10.18 -15.97 -10.14
CA GLN A 15 10.09 -17.42 -9.87
C GLN A 15 11.26 -17.95 -9.00
N VAL A 16 12.39 -17.22 -8.96
CA VAL A 16 13.61 -17.67 -8.24
C VAL A 16 13.65 -17.09 -6.82
N VAL A 17 12.98 -15.95 -6.59
CA VAL A 17 13.01 -15.22 -5.33
C VAL A 17 11.88 -15.70 -4.42
N PRO A 18 12.17 -16.07 -3.14
CA PRO A 18 11.12 -16.46 -2.18
C PRO A 18 10.08 -15.36 -1.98
N GLN A 19 8.81 -15.72 -1.84
CA GLN A 19 7.67 -14.80 -1.76
C GLN A 19 7.75 -13.76 -0.63
N PHE A 20 8.45 -14.05 0.48
CA PHE A 20 8.63 -13.11 1.58
C PHE A 20 9.60 -11.96 1.26
N VAL A 21 10.51 -12.14 0.27
CA VAL A 21 11.57 -11.16 -0.04
C VAL A 21 11.04 -9.81 -0.49
N PRO A 22 10.02 -9.70 -1.37
CA PRO A 22 9.40 -8.43 -1.71
C PRO A 22 8.83 -7.69 -0.50
N TYR A 23 8.23 -8.39 0.44
CA TYR A 23 7.67 -7.81 1.67
C TYR A 23 8.75 -7.27 2.59
N VAL A 24 9.72 -8.11 2.95
CA VAL A 24 10.84 -7.71 3.82
C VAL A 24 11.68 -6.63 3.13
N GLY A 25 11.92 -6.75 1.82
CA GLY A 25 12.66 -5.78 1.03
C GLY A 25 12.00 -4.40 1.02
N SER A 26 10.69 -4.34 0.85
CA SER A 26 9.95 -3.06 0.87
C SER A 26 9.97 -2.39 2.23
N MET A 27 9.82 -3.17 3.32
CA MET A 27 9.92 -2.65 4.69
C MET A 27 11.34 -2.15 5.00
N ALA A 28 12.36 -2.93 4.62
CA ALA A 28 13.76 -2.56 4.84
C ALA A 28 14.14 -1.31 4.06
N MET A 29 13.68 -1.20 2.80
CA MET A 29 13.95 -0.02 1.96
C MET A 29 13.29 1.23 2.52
N GLY A 30 12.01 1.18 2.90
CA GLY A 30 11.31 2.29 3.53
C GLY A 30 11.95 2.71 4.87
N ALA A 31 12.33 1.74 5.71
CA ALA A 31 13.04 2.00 6.95
C ALA A 31 14.42 2.65 6.72
N PHE A 32 15.15 2.19 5.71
CA PHE A 32 16.44 2.75 5.32
C PHE A 32 16.31 4.20 4.85
N GLU A 33 15.38 4.48 3.92
CA GLU A 33 15.15 5.84 3.39
C GLU A 33 14.70 6.80 4.49
N PHE A 34 13.77 6.37 5.35
CA PHE A 34 13.31 7.15 6.49
C PHE A 34 14.46 7.49 7.45
N THR A 35 15.25 6.47 7.82
CA THR A 35 16.41 6.64 8.71
C THR A 35 17.45 7.58 8.10
N LEU A 36 17.72 7.44 6.81
CA LEU A 36 18.65 8.31 6.09
C LEU A 36 18.19 9.77 6.09
N GLY A 37 16.88 10.02 5.90
CA GLY A 37 16.27 11.33 5.98
C GLY A 37 16.42 11.96 7.36
N VAL A 38 16.16 11.20 8.43
CA VAL A 38 16.32 11.68 9.82
C VAL A 38 17.78 11.97 10.15
N TYR A 39 18.71 11.09 9.72
CA TYR A 39 20.14 11.32 9.93
C TYR A 39 20.65 12.57 9.21
N LEU A 40 20.12 12.84 8.03
CA LEU A 40 20.43 14.08 7.30
C LEU A 40 19.90 15.30 8.04
N LEU A 41 18.66 15.23 8.55
CA LEU A 41 18.02 16.32 9.30
C LEU A 41 18.78 16.66 10.59
N PHE A 42 19.14 15.67 11.39
CA PHE A 42 19.85 15.85 12.66
C PHE A 42 21.38 15.99 12.53
N GLY A 43 21.91 15.76 11.34
CA GLY A 43 23.35 15.82 11.06
C GLY A 43 24.14 14.67 11.70
N ILE A 44 23.50 13.50 11.86
CA ILE A 44 24.10 12.29 12.41
C ILE A 44 25.00 11.65 11.37
N HIS A 45 26.20 11.26 11.76
CA HIS A 45 27.20 10.59 10.88
C HIS A 45 27.33 11.24 9.50
N ARG A 46 27.41 12.56 9.41
CA ARG A 46 27.35 13.39 8.18
C ARG A 46 28.10 12.82 6.99
N LYS A 47 29.30 12.22 7.22
CA LYS A 47 30.10 11.62 6.14
C LYS A 47 29.42 10.37 5.57
N ALA A 48 29.00 9.45 6.42
CA ALA A 48 28.32 8.22 5.99
C ALA A 48 26.96 8.52 5.36
N THR A 49 26.14 9.34 6.03
CA THR A 49 24.81 9.75 5.57
C THR A 49 24.84 10.40 4.18
N SER A 50 25.73 11.39 3.97
CA SER A 50 25.83 12.05 2.67
C SER A 50 26.38 11.13 1.58
N THR A 51 27.26 10.18 1.93
CA THR A 51 27.78 9.18 0.98
C THR A 51 26.68 8.20 0.58
N LEU A 52 25.93 7.67 1.55
CA LEU A 52 24.83 6.76 1.28
C LEU A 52 23.73 7.42 0.45
N LEU A 53 23.37 8.68 0.79
CA LEU A 53 22.41 9.45 -0.01
C LEU A 53 22.86 9.58 -1.47
N LEU A 54 24.14 9.92 -1.70
CA LEU A 54 24.67 10.03 -3.04
C LEU A 54 24.64 8.67 -3.78
N LEU A 55 25.00 7.58 -3.11
CA LEU A 55 24.98 6.23 -3.71
C LEU A 55 23.55 5.82 -4.08
N VAL A 56 22.57 6.05 -3.21
CA VAL A 56 21.15 5.78 -3.50
C VAL A 56 20.71 6.57 -4.73
N MET A 57 20.98 7.87 -4.78
CA MET A 57 20.57 8.69 -5.92
C MET A 57 21.33 8.34 -7.21
N ALA A 58 22.60 7.95 -7.10
CA ALA A 58 23.39 7.48 -8.24
C ALA A 58 22.89 6.14 -8.81
N PHE A 59 22.24 5.31 -7.99
CA PHE A 59 21.58 4.08 -8.43
C PHE A 59 20.18 4.37 -8.98
N MET A 60 19.37 5.14 -8.24
CA MET A 60 17.97 5.40 -8.61
C MET A 60 17.82 6.23 -9.88
N THR A 61 18.75 7.14 -10.18
CA THR A 61 18.65 7.98 -11.38
C THR A 61 18.78 7.19 -12.68
N PRO A 62 19.78 6.32 -12.89
CA PRO A 62 19.83 5.44 -14.05
C PRO A 62 18.67 4.44 -14.12
N LEU A 63 18.22 3.90 -12.97
CA LEU A 63 17.06 3.01 -12.91
C LEU A 63 15.81 3.70 -13.45
N THR A 64 15.53 4.92 -12.99
CA THR A 64 14.36 5.67 -13.48
C THR A 64 14.49 6.16 -14.91
N LEU A 65 15.71 6.34 -15.44
CA LEU A 65 15.93 6.57 -16.87
C LEU A 65 15.56 5.32 -17.69
N TRP A 66 15.98 4.14 -17.25
CA TRP A 66 15.57 2.88 -17.88
C TRP A 66 14.05 2.71 -17.88
N LEU A 67 13.39 2.98 -16.74
CA LEU A 67 11.92 2.96 -16.67
C LEU A 67 11.27 3.96 -17.63
N ALA A 68 11.87 5.15 -17.82
CA ALA A 68 11.32 6.17 -18.71
C ALA A 68 11.47 5.81 -20.19
N ILE A 69 12.50 5.05 -20.57
CA ILE A 69 12.79 4.65 -21.96
C ILE A 69 11.99 3.39 -22.34
N ASP A 70 12.13 2.32 -21.55
CA ASP A 70 11.58 1.00 -21.88
C ASP A 70 10.15 0.81 -21.38
N ASN A 71 9.71 1.63 -20.40
CA ASN A 71 8.38 1.62 -19.79
C ASN A 71 7.89 0.22 -19.38
N PRO A 72 8.72 -0.62 -18.74
CA PRO A 72 8.35 -1.98 -18.37
C PRO A 72 7.33 -2.03 -17.22
N ILE A 73 7.24 -0.94 -16.44
CA ILE A 73 6.33 -0.77 -15.30
C ILE A 73 5.68 0.60 -15.39
N ALA A 74 4.39 0.70 -15.11
CA ALA A 74 3.60 1.92 -15.29
C ALA A 74 4.12 3.12 -14.48
N ASP A 75 4.64 2.88 -13.27
CA ASP A 75 5.23 3.92 -12.40
C ASP A 75 6.31 3.32 -11.49
N CYS A 76 7.23 4.17 -11.02
CA CYS A 76 8.33 3.77 -10.13
C CYS A 76 7.88 3.34 -8.72
N GLY A 77 6.69 3.74 -8.26
CA GLY A 77 6.19 3.47 -6.92
C GLY A 77 6.89 4.21 -5.78
N CYS A 78 7.75 5.20 -6.07
CA CYS A 78 8.55 5.92 -5.06
C CYS A 78 7.72 6.59 -3.97
N PHE A 79 6.51 7.05 -4.29
CA PHE A 79 5.56 7.66 -3.34
C PHE A 79 4.36 6.76 -3.02
N GLY A 80 4.41 5.49 -3.46
CA GLY A 80 3.27 4.58 -3.39
C GLY A 80 2.04 5.16 -4.09
N ASP A 81 0.85 4.89 -3.55
CA ASP A 81 -0.43 5.34 -4.11
C ASP A 81 -0.76 6.81 -3.75
N ALA A 82 0.08 7.48 -2.92
CA ALA A 82 -0.16 8.86 -2.48
C ALA A 82 0.06 9.89 -3.60
N ILE A 83 1.06 9.68 -4.47
CA ILE A 83 1.37 10.54 -5.61
C ILE A 83 1.86 9.64 -6.75
N ILE A 84 1.05 9.48 -7.77
CA ILE A 84 1.40 8.71 -8.97
C ILE A 84 2.08 9.66 -9.96
N LEU A 85 3.38 9.45 -10.18
CA LEU A 85 4.19 10.19 -11.15
C LEU A 85 4.45 9.31 -12.36
N THR A 86 4.42 9.91 -13.54
CA THR A 86 4.89 9.24 -14.77
C THR A 86 6.39 8.92 -14.66
N ASN A 87 6.86 7.93 -15.43
CA ASN A 87 8.28 7.54 -15.42
C ASN A 87 9.21 8.71 -15.81
N TRP A 88 8.80 9.61 -16.71
CA TRP A 88 9.56 10.81 -17.09
C TRP A 88 9.59 11.88 -15.98
N GLU A 89 8.48 12.11 -15.30
CA GLU A 89 8.43 13.02 -14.13
C GLU A 89 9.31 12.50 -12.99
N THR A 90 9.26 11.18 -12.75
CA THR A 90 10.11 10.52 -11.75
C THR A 90 11.59 10.66 -12.08
N PHE A 91 11.98 10.48 -13.35
CA PHE A 91 13.36 10.70 -13.79
C PHE A 91 13.79 12.16 -13.61
N GLY A 92 12.96 13.12 -14.03
CA GLY A 92 13.22 14.55 -13.84
C GLY A 92 13.41 14.93 -12.36
N LYS A 93 12.54 14.44 -11.47
CA LYS A 93 12.67 14.57 -10.02
C LYS A 93 14.01 14.00 -9.52
N ASN A 94 14.39 12.81 -9.99
CA ASN A 94 15.62 12.14 -9.53
C ASN A 94 16.88 12.85 -10.01
N ILE A 95 16.89 13.52 -11.17
CA ILE A 95 18.00 14.40 -11.58
C ILE A 95 18.17 15.53 -10.56
N VAL A 96 17.07 16.23 -10.19
CA VAL A 96 17.14 17.33 -9.21
C VAL A 96 17.65 16.83 -7.86
N LEU A 97 17.15 15.68 -7.38
CA LEU A 97 17.59 15.07 -6.14
C LEU A 97 19.05 14.61 -6.18
N LEU A 98 19.52 14.10 -7.31
CA LEU A 98 20.94 13.73 -7.51
C LEU A 98 21.86 14.97 -7.42
N LEU A 99 21.50 16.07 -8.07
CA LEU A 99 22.24 17.32 -7.99
C LEU A 99 22.29 17.85 -6.55
N ALA A 100 21.16 17.79 -5.83
CA ALA A 100 21.09 18.11 -4.41
C ALA A 100 21.99 17.20 -3.57
N ALA A 101 21.96 15.87 -3.82
CA ALA A 101 22.82 14.90 -3.12
C ALA A 101 24.31 15.14 -3.37
N ILE A 102 24.72 15.47 -4.60
CA ILE A 102 26.11 15.85 -4.96
C ILE A 102 26.51 17.12 -4.18
N THR A 103 25.62 18.12 -4.12
CA THR A 103 25.87 19.37 -3.40
C THR A 103 26.02 19.11 -1.90
N VAL A 104 25.12 18.33 -1.30
CA VAL A 104 25.18 17.93 0.11
C VAL A 104 26.46 17.13 0.41
N PHE A 105 26.83 16.20 -0.45
CA PHE A 105 28.07 15.42 -0.31
C PHE A 105 29.32 16.30 -0.37
N ARG A 106 29.38 17.26 -1.31
CA ARG A 106 30.54 18.16 -1.50
C ARG A 106 30.70 19.13 -0.35
N TYR A 107 29.57 19.66 0.15
CA TYR A 107 29.55 20.71 1.16
C TYR A 107 28.92 20.25 2.49
N ARG A 108 29.04 18.96 2.83
CA ARG A 108 28.37 18.31 4.00
C ARG A 108 28.64 19.00 5.33
N LYS A 109 29.80 19.63 5.50
CA LYS A 109 30.14 20.37 6.75
C LYS A 109 29.39 21.67 6.86
N THR A 110 28.98 22.27 5.74
CA THR A 110 28.30 23.56 5.67
C THR A 110 26.79 23.38 5.71
N TYR A 111 26.24 22.44 4.87
CA TYR A 111 24.79 22.26 4.75
C TYR A 111 24.21 21.36 5.81
N ILE A 112 24.92 20.30 6.22
CA ILE A 112 24.40 19.42 7.26
C ILE A 112 24.85 19.97 8.62
N ARG A 113 23.95 20.70 9.27
CA ARG A 113 24.18 21.21 10.61
C ARG A 113 23.95 20.13 11.66
N LYS A 114 24.87 19.95 12.57
CA LYS A 114 24.71 19.06 13.71
C LYS A 114 23.77 19.72 14.74
N LEU A 115 22.61 19.15 14.96
CA LEU A 115 21.59 19.67 15.88
C LEU A 115 21.79 19.18 17.31
N VAL A 116 22.44 18.04 17.48
CA VAL A 116 22.65 17.35 18.77
C VAL A 116 24.12 17.01 18.99
N THR A 117 24.49 16.73 20.23
CA THR A 117 25.86 16.31 20.58
C THR A 117 26.11 14.84 20.19
N GLU A 118 27.38 14.46 20.06
CA GLU A 118 27.76 13.07 19.77
C GLU A 118 27.30 12.06 20.83
N LYS A 119 27.04 12.55 22.05
CA LYS A 119 26.57 11.72 23.15
C LYS A 119 25.12 11.24 22.97
N VAL A 120 24.31 12.01 22.24
CA VAL A 120 22.88 11.76 22.01
C VAL A 120 22.61 11.17 20.63
N ASP A 121 23.57 11.25 19.69
CA ASP A 121 23.44 10.74 18.31
C ASP A 121 22.90 9.30 18.28
N TRP A 122 23.46 8.42 19.10
CA TRP A 122 23.07 7.00 19.14
C TRP A 122 21.65 6.78 19.62
N LEU A 123 21.15 7.63 20.54
CA LEU A 123 19.79 7.52 21.07
C LEU A 123 18.75 7.93 20.02
N ILE A 124 19.02 9.02 19.28
CA ILE A 124 18.17 9.44 18.16
C ILE A 124 18.19 8.39 17.06
N ALA A 125 19.36 7.84 16.75
CA ALA A 125 19.52 6.78 15.78
C ALA A 125 18.70 5.53 16.16
N LEU A 126 18.85 5.07 17.39
CA LEU A 126 18.11 3.91 17.90
C LEU A 126 16.60 4.16 17.90
N TYR A 127 16.17 5.32 18.42
CA TYR A 127 14.74 5.68 18.43
C TYR A 127 14.15 5.69 17.03
N THR A 128 14.85 6.28 16.05
CA THR A 128 14.38 6.33 14.65
C THR A 128 14.19 4.95 14.07
N VAL A 129 15.16 4.05 14.26
CA VAL A 129 15.09 2.67 13.75
C VAL A 129 13.98 1.89 14.44
N VAL A 130 13.86 1.98 15.76
CA VAL A 130 12.80 1.31 16.53
C VAL A 130 11.43 1.84 16.11
N PHE A 131 11.27 3.16 16.01
CA PHE A 131 10.02 3.77 15.61
C PHE A 131 9.55 3.26 14.23
N ILE A 132 10.41 3.31 13.21
CA ILE A 132 10.00 2.90 11.87
C ILE A 132 9.71 1.40 11.77
N ILE A 133 10.44 0.56 12.52
CA ILE A 133 10.18 -0.88 12.58
C ILE A 133 8.82 -1.14 13.24
N VAL A 134 8.56 -0.55 14.41
CA VAL A 134 7.29 -0.72 15.14
C VAL A 134 6.12 -0.19 14.31
N PHE A 135 6.28 0.98 13.70
CA PHE A 135 5.26 1.56 12.83
C PHE A 135 4.98 0.70 11.59
N SER A 136 6.02 0.12 11.00
CA SER A 136 5.86 -0.79 9.85
C SER A 136 5.14 -2.09 10.25
N ILE A 137 5.50 -2.68 11.40
CA ILE A 137 4.84 -3.88 11.94
C ILE A 137 3.35 -3.57 12.22
N TYR A 138 3.08 -2.43 12.84
CA TYR A 138 1.71 -1.98 13.09
C TYR A 138 0.89 -1.90 11.79
N CYS A 139 1.42 -1.22 10.76
CA CYS A 139 0.74 -1.08 9.46
C CYS A 139 0.57 -2.42 8.70
N VAL A 140 1.37 -3.44 8.99
CA VAL A 140 1.23 -4.79 8.40
C VAL A 140 0.19 -5.61 9.15
N ARG A 141 0.18 -5.54 10.49
CA ARG A 141 -0.75 -6.31 11.33
C ARG A 141 -2.17 -5.75 11.28
N GLU A 142 -2.27 -4.44 11.38
CA GLU A 142 -3.53 -3.72 11.30
C GLU A 142 -3.80 -3.30 9.85
N LEU A 143 -4.38 -2.14 9.63
CA LEU A 143 -4.46 -1.52 8.31
C LEU A 143 -3.56 -0.30 8.26
N PRO A 144 -3.15 0.15 7.05
CA PRO A 144 -2.35 1.37 6.91
C PRO A 144 -3.04 2.56 7.56
N VAL A 145 -2.31 3.31 8.40
CA VAL A 145 -2.83 4.52 9.07
C VAL A 145 -3.32 5.56 8.05
N PHE A 146 -2.61 5.63 6.91
CA PHE A 146 -2.97 6.45 5.75
C PHE A 146 -3.28 5.52 4.59
N ASP A 147 -4.55 5.45 4.19
CA ASP A 147 -4.99 4.69 3.02
C ASP A 147 -5.21 5.66 1.85
N PHE A 148 -4.30 5.62 0.87
CA PHE A 148 -4.35 6.43 -0.35
C PHE A 148 -4.94 5.65 -1.53
N ARG A 149 -5.42 4.44 -1.31
CA ARG A 149 -6.00 3.60 -2.35
C ARG A 149 -7.42 4.05 -2.72
N PRO A 150 -7.89 3.65 -3.91
CA PRO A 150 -9.25 3.99 -4.36
C PRO A 150 -10.32 3.56 -3.36
N TYR A 151 -10.17 2.39 -2.74
CA TYR A 151 -11.15 1.80 -1.82
C TYR A 151 -10.94 2.23 -0.36
N HIS A 152 -10.69 3.51 -0.08
CA HIS A 152 -10.54 4.01 1.29
C HIS A 152 -11.90 4.22 1.98
N ILE A 153 -11.89 4.32 3.31
CA ILE A 153 -13.10 4.66 4.09
C ILE A 153 -13.67 6.01 3.62
N GLY A 154 -14.97 6.05 3.35
CA GLY A 154 -15.69 7.19 2.80
C GLY A 154 -15.78 7.21 1.27
N MET A 155 -15.11 6.29 0.56
CA MET A 155 -15.28 6.15 -0.88
C MET A 155 -16.61 5.51 -1.21
N ASN A 156 -17.37 6.10 -2.11
CA ASN A 156 -18.52 5.45 -2.73
C ASN A 156 -18.04 4.74 -4.00
N ILE A 157 -18.08 3.40 -3.98
CA ILE A 157 -17.54 2.56 -5.05
C ILE A 157 -18.25 2.83 -6.37
N ARG A 158 -19.59 2.92 -6.34
CA ARG A 158 -20.40 3.19 -7.55
C ARG A 158 -20.02 4.53 -8.19
N GLN A 159 -19.92 5.60 -7.40
CA GLN A 159 -19.47 6.91 -7.91
C GLN A 159 -18.04 6.84 -8.46
N GLY A 160 -17.20 6.03 -7.85
CA GLY A 160 -15.84 5.81 -8.33
C GLY A 160 -15.75 5.00 -9.63
N MET A 161 -16.82 4.30 -10.03
CA MET A 161 -16.94 3.60 -11.32
C MET A 161 -17.50 4.52 -12.43
N GLU A 162 -18.13 5.64 -12.06
CA GLU A 162 -18.75 6.55 -13.02
C GLU A 162 -17.71 7.24 -13.91
N ILE A 163 -18.04 7.32 -15.19
CA ILE A 163 -17.25 8.05 -16.18
C ILE A 163 -17.87 9.43 -16.35
N PRO A 164 -17.16 10.52 -15.98
CA PRO A 164 -17.67 11.87 -16.16
C PRO A 164 -17.96 12.17 -17.64
N GLU A 165 -19.04 12.89 -17.92
CA GLU A 165 -19.37 13.27 -19.29
C GLU A 165 -18.26 14.10 -19.95
N GLY A 166 -17.93 13.76 -21.19
CA GLY A 166 -16.97 14.51 -22.01
C GLY A 166 -15.50 14.20 -21.74
N VAL A 167 -15.18 13.23 -20.87
CA VAL A 167 -13.81 12.81 -20.57
C VAL A 167 -13.37 11.72 -21.55
N LYS A 168 -12.17 11.86 -22.11
CA LYS A 168 -11.56 10.78 -22.90
C LYS A 168 -11.08 9.67 -21.97
N LEU A 169 -11.52 8.44 -22.23
CA LEU A 169 -11.02 7.26 -21.54
C LEU A 169 -9.60 6.90 -21.99
N THR A 170 -8.87 6.24 -21.12
CA THR A 170 -7.61 5.60 -21.47
C THR A 170 -7.89 4.52 -22.53
N THR A 171 -7.16 4.58 -23.64
CA THR A 171 -7.23 3.55 -24.69
C THR A 171 -6.03 2.65 -24.60
N TYR A 172 -6.29 1.35 -24.68
CA TYR A 172 -5.27 0.31 -24.63
C TYR A 172 -5.09 -0.32 -26.00
N GLU A 173 -3.88 -0.72 -26.32
CA GLU A 173 -3.57 -1.55 -27.47
C GLU A 173 -2.98 -2.87 -26.97
N THR A 174 -3.70 -3.96 -27.26
CA THR A 174 -3.26 -5.31 -26.88
C THR A 174 -2.57 -5.95 -28.08
N THR A 175 -1.32 -6.35 -27.88
CA THR A 175 -0.50 -7.08 -28.83
C THR A 175 -0.40 -8.53 -28.36
N PHE A 176 -0.71 -9.47 -29.22
CA PHE A 176 -0.62 -10.92 -28.95
C PHE A 176 0.66 -11.45 -29.58
N ILE A 177 1.48 -12.13 -28.78
CA ILE A 177 2.71 -12.79 -29.24
C ILE A 177 2.38 -14.26 -29.49
N TYR A 178 2.60 -14.69 -30.72
CA TYR A 178 2.47 -16.08 -31.14
C TYR A 178 3.79 -16.61 -31.65
N ALA A 179 4.07 -17.87 -31.37
CA ALA A 179 5.27 -18.57 -31.87
C ALA A 179 4.89 -19.58 -32.95
N LYS A 180 5.68 -19.64 -34.02
CA LYS A 180 5.65 -20.64 -35.09
C LYS A 180 7.07 -20.97 -35.51
N ASP A 181 7.43 -22.26 -35.58
CA ASP A 181 8.76 -22.74 -35.97
C ASP A 181 9.93 -22.09 -35.18
N GLY A 182 9.69 -21.82 -33.88
CA GLY A 182 10.68 -21.21 -32.99
C GLY A 182 10.92 -19.69 -33.23
N LYS A 183 10.02 -19.03 -33.96
CA LYS A 183 10.03 -17.59 -34.15
C LYS A 183 8.77 -16.99 -33.57
N GLU A 184 8.96 -15.94 -32.75
CA GLU A 184 7.86 -15.16 -32.19
C GLU A 184 7.50 -14.02 -33.14
N GLN A 185 6.20 -13.74 -33.26
CA GLN A 185 5.66 -12.64 -34.04
C GLN A 185 4.51 -11.98 -33.25
N GLU A 186 4.48 -10.65 -33.33
CA GLU A 186 3.44 -9.83 -32.72
C GLU A 186 2.24 -9.69 -33.65
N PHE A 187 1.04 -9.83 -33.09
CA PHE A 187 -0.24 -9.68 -33.78
C PHE A 187 -1.13 -8.70 -32.99
N THR A 188 -1.91 -7.91 -33.69
CA THR A 188 -2.96 -7.06 -33.11
C THR A 188 -4.33 -7.68 -33.34
N ILE A 189 -5.38 -7.16 -32.69
CA ILE A 189 -6.76 -7.62 -32.88
C ILE A 189 -7.18 -7.57 -34.35
N ASP A 190 -6.68 -6.57 -35.10
CA ASP A 190 -7.02 -6.37 -36.51
C ASP A 190 -6.25 -7.30 -37.45
N ASN A 191 -5.16 -7.91 -37.00
CA ASN A 191 -4.27 -8.74 -37.82
C ASN A 191 -4.01 -10.11 -37.17
N PHE A 192 -5.06 -10.74 -36.66
CA PHE A 192 -4.96 -12.01 -35.97
C PHE A 192 -4.59 -13.14 -36.94
N PRO A 193 -3.71 -14.10 -36.56
CA PRO A 193 -3.37 -15.22 -37.44
C PRO A 193 -4.60 -16.09 -37.66
N SER A 194 -4.98 -16.28 -38.91
CA SER A 194 -6.09 -17.15 -39.31
C SER A 194 -5.71 -18.64 -39.36
N ASP A 195 -4.45 -18.98 -39.12
CA ASP A 195 -3.85 -20.29 -39.24
C ASP A 195 -3.62 -20.92 -37.85
N SER A 196 -4.16 -22.12 -37.61
CA SER A 196 -4.07 -22.87 -36.35
C SER A 196 -2.64 -23.39 -36.01
N THR A 197 -1.65 -23.11 -36.86
CA THR A 197 -0.25 -23.53 -36.62
C THR A 197 0.53 -22.59 -35.68
N TRP A 198 -0.06 -21.47 -35.28
CA TRP A 198 0.53 -20.53 -34.33
C TRP A 198 0.16 -20.91 -32.91
N THR A 199 1.13 -20.96 -32.02
CA THR A 199 0.92 -21.22 -30.60
C THR A 199 0.98 -19.90 -29.85
N PHE A 200 -0.03 -19.61 -29.05
CA PHE A 200 -0.09 -18.42 -28.18
C PHE A 200 1.06 -18.48 -27.16
N VAL A 201 1.81 -17.39 -27.02
CA VAL A 201 2.87 -17.26 -26.04
C VAL A 201 2.45 -16.29 -24.94
N GLU A 202 2.08 -15.07 -25.31
CA GLU A 202 1.80 -13.98 -24.36
C GLU A 202 0.90 -12.92 -25.00
N ALA A 203 0.12 -12.20 -24.18
CA ALA A 203 -0.56 -10.99 -24.58
C ALA A 203 0.02 -9.79 -23.81
N GLN A 204 0.45 -8.77 -24.51
CA GLN A 204 0.97 -7.54 -23.93
C GLN A 204 0.02 -6.40 -24.21
N THR A 205 -0.52 -5.79 -23.15
CA THR A 205 -1.39 -4.62 -23.24
C THR A 205 -0.58 -3.36 -22.90
N ARG A 206 -0.60 -2.39 -23.80
CA ARG A 206 0.08 -1.09 -23.63
C ARG A 206 -0.92 0.05 -23.70
N VAL A 207 -0.73 1.08 -22.90
CA VAL A 207 -1.54 2.29 -22.99
C VAL A 207 -1.20 3.00 -24.30
N LYS A 208 -2.19 3.14 -25.19
CA LYS A 208 -2.07 3.87 -26.45
C LYS A 208 -2.27 5.37 -26.27
N GLU A 209 -3.33 5.75 -25.59
CA GLU A 209 -3.60 7.13 -25.20
C GLU A 209 -4.05 7.14 -23.73
N LYS A 210 -3.33 7.92 -22.91
CA LYS A 210 -3.70 8.07 -21.49
C LYS A 210 -4.88 9.03 -21.40
N GLY A 211 -5.98 8.56 -20.83
CA GLY A 211 -7.18 9.31 -20.54
C GLY A 211 -7.58 9.17 -19.07
N TYR A 212 -8.85 9.31 -18.81
CA TYR A 212 -9.43 9.07 -17.48
C TYR A 212 -9.64 7.56 -17.27
N GLU A 213 -9.26 7.09 -16.11
CA GLU A 213 -9.60 5.76 -15.58
C GLU A 213 -10.42 5.95 -14.30
N PRO A 214 -11.63 5.39 -14.24
CA PRO A 214 -12.40 5.42 -13.01
C PRO A 214 -11.62 4.70 -11.88
N PRO A 215 -11.51 5.27 -10.68
CA PRO A 215 -10.64 4.73 -9.63
C PRO A 215 -11.06 3.35 -9.11
N THR A 216 -12.33 2.96 -9.28
CA THR A 216 -12.88 1.67 -8.81
C THR A 216 -13.50 0.85 -9.95
N HIS A 217 -13.01 1.03 -11.20
CA HIS A 217 -13.57 0.38 -12.41
C HIS A 217 -13.52 -1.16 -12.38
N ASP A 218 -12.64 -1.75 -11.57
CA ASP A 218 -12.44 -3.20 -11.49
C ASP A 218 -13.35 -3.88 -10.46
N PHE A 219 -14.25 -3.16 -9.79
CA PHE A 219 -15.14 -3.74 -8.80
C PHE A 219 -16.26 -4.52 -9.48
N HIS A 220 -16.11 -5.84 -9.53
CA HIS A 220 -17.08 -6.75 -10.14
C HIS A 220 -17.22 -8.02 -9.31
N LEU A 221 -18.44 -8.30 -8.84
CA LEU A 221 -18.77 -9.42 -7.96
C LEU A 221 -19.61 -10.44 -8.71
N THR A 222 -19.15 -11.68 -8.75
CA THR A 222 -19.89 -12.78 -9.35
C THR A 222 -20.20 -13.84 -8.29
N SER A 223 -21.45 -14.24 -8.14
CA SER A 223 -21.85 -15.33 -7.24
C SER A 223 -21.10 -16.61 -7.58
N GLN A 224 -20.53 -17.28 -6.57
CA GLN A 224 -19.83 -18.54 -6.74
C GLN A 224 -20.80 -19.69 -7.08
N GLU A 225 -22.06 -19.63 -6.59
CA GLU A 225 -23.03 -20.72 -6.74
C GLU A 225 -23.60 -20.82 -8.17
N ASP A 226 -23.99 -19.67 -8.75
CA ASP A 226 -24.75 -19.64 -10.01
C ASP A 226 -24.14 -18.73 -11.08
N GLY A 227 -23.04 -18.03 -10.78
CA GLY A 227 -22.35 -17.13 -11.70
C GLY A 227 -23.12 -15.83 -12.00
N THR A 228 -24.13 -15.47 -11.20
CA THR A 228 -24.84 -14.20 -11.35
C THR A 228 -23.98 -13.02 -10.94
N ASP A 229 -24.17 -11.88 -11.62
CA ASP A 229 -23.51 -10.61 -11.27
C ASP A 229 -24.23 -9.97 -10.09
N LEU A 230 -23.54 -9.86 -8.95
CA LEU A 230 -24.04 -9.27 -7.70
C LEU A 230 -23.62 -7.79 -7.53
N THR A 231 -22.87 -7.24 -8.47
CA THR A 231 -22.24 -5.91 -8.35
C THR A 231 -23.26 -4.81 -8.07
N GLU A 232 -24.28 -4.71 -8.92
CA GLU A 232 -25.31 -3.69 -8.79
C GLU A 232 -26.20 -3.92 -7.56
N GLU A 233 -26.49 -5.16 -7.21
CA GLU A 233 -27.28 -5.51 -6.04
C GLU A 233 -26.59 -5.02 -4.76
N ILE A 234 -25.30 -5.34 -4.60
CA ILE A 234 -24.52 -4.96 -3.42
C ILE A 234 -24.25 -3.45 -3.37
N LEU A 235 -23.98 -2.80 -4.49
CA LEU A 235 -23.68 -1.36 -4.52
C LEU A 235 -24.93 -0.47 -4.38
N ASN A 236 -26.12 -0.99 -4.66
CA ASN A 236 -27.38 -0.27 -4.50
C ASN A 236 -28.16 -0.69 -3.24
N ASP A 237 -27.58 -1.55 -2.39
CA ASP A 237 -28.23 -1.94 -1.14
C ASP A 237 -28.27 -0.77 -0.14
N ASP A 238 -29.48 -0.28 0.13
CA ASP A 238 -29.74 0.80 1.13
C ASP A 238 -29.44 0.35 2.55
N ASN A 239 -29.34 -0.97 2.78
CA ASN A 239 -29.01 -1.57 4.05
C ASN A 239 -27.49 -1.72 4.22
N TYR A 240 -27.08 -2.37 5.28
CA TYR A 240 -25.67 -2.64 5.56
C TYR A 240 -25.27 -3.97 4.94
N THR A 241 -24.08 -3.95 4.30
CA THR A 241 -23.47 -5.15 3.73
C THR A 241 -22.06 -5.31 4.29
N PHE A 242 -21.77 -6.47 4.89
CA PHE A 242 -20.42 -6.86 5.24
C PHE A 242 -19.79 -7.67 4.10
N LEU A 243 -18.58 -7.30 3.71
CA LEU A 243 -17.78 -8.06 2.77
C LEU A 243 -16.52 -8.58 3.46
N LEU A 244 -16.41 -9.89 3.61
CA LEU A 244 -15.19 -10.57 4.04
C LEU A 244 -14.29 -10.75 2.81
N ILE A 245 -13.22 -10.00 2.73
CA ILE A 245 -12.31 -9.99 1.57
C ILE A 245 -11.13 -10.92 1.83
N SER A 246 -11.01 -11.97 1.04
CA SER A 246 -9.87 -12.87 1.08
C SER A 246 -9.31 -13.12 -0.33
N PRO A 247 -8.25 -12.44 -0.75
CA PRO A 247 -7.64 -12.67 -2.05
C PRO A 247 -7.20 -14.11 -2.29
N ASN A 248 -6.81 -14.83 -1.22
CA ASN A 248 -6.40 -16.22 -1.30
C ASN A 248 -6.73 -16.95 0.01
N LEU A 249 -7.74 -17.81 -0.01
CA LEU A 249 -8.22 -18.55 1.15
C LEU A 249 -7.20 -19.56 1.67
N ARG A 250 -6.41 -20.19 0.79
CA ARG A 250 -5.36 -21.16 1.18
C ARG A 250 -4.27 -20.54 2.07
N HIS A 251 -4.05 -19.23 1.95
CA HIS A 251 -3.06 -18.48 2.71
C HIS A 251 -3.69 -17.45 3.65
N ALA A 252 -4.98 -17.55 3.89
CA ALA A 252 -5.70 -16.67 4.80
C ALA A 252 -5.35 -16.99 6.26
N ASP A 253 -5.38 -15.97 7.10
CA ASP A 253 -5.17 -16.10 8.54
C ASP A 253 -6.48 -16.57 9.21
N GLU A 254 -6.48 -17.80 9.71
CA GLU A 254 -7.64 -18.44 10.35
C GLU A 254 -7.85 -17.96 11.80
N SER A 255 -6.95 -17.16 12.37
CA SER A 255 -7.00 -16.78 13.80
C SER A 255 -8.22 -15.95 14.20
N GLY A 256 -8.87 -15.28 13.25
CA GLY A 256 -10.08 -14.47 13.46
C GLY A 256 -11.39 -15.12 13.08
N MET A 257 -11.41 -16.44 12.80
CA MET A 257 -12.57 -17.09 12.19
C MET A 257 -13.82 -17.09 13.04
N ASP A 258 -13.67 -17.32 14.34
CA ASP A 258 -14.80 -17.28 15.28
C ASP A 258 -15.49 -15.90 15.22
N LEU A 259 -14.71 -14.82 15.19
CA LEU A 259 -15.24 -13.45 15.09
C LEU A 259 -15.94 -13.18 13.75
N PHE A 260 -15.43 -13.71 12.63
CA PHE A 260 -16.12 -13.57 11.35
C PHE A 260 -17.46 -14.31 11.32
N ASN A 261 -17.52 -15.51 11.92
CA ASN A 261 -18.76 -16.26 12.05
C ASN A 261 -19.74 -15.51 12.99
N GLU A 262 -19.27 -14.93 14.11
CA GLU A 262 -20.10 -14.07 14.97
C GLU A 262 -20.65 -12.85 14.24
N VAL A 263 -19.86 -12.20 13.36
CA VAL A 263 -20.36 -11.10 12.51
C VAL A 263 -21.40 -11.59 11.52
N TYR A 264 -21.24 -12.80 10.95
CA TYR A 264 -22.25 -13.40 10.08
C TYR A 264 -23.55 -13.70 10.81
N ASP A 265 -23.48 -14.26 12.03
CA ASP A 265 -24.65 -14.51 12.88
C ASP A 265 -25.37 -13.19 13.23
N TYR A 266 -24.61 -12.15 13.58
CA TYR A 266 -25.14 -10.82 13.79
C TYR A 266 -25.85 -10.27 12.54
N CYS A 267 -25.26 -10.44 11.35
CA CYS A 267 -25.91 -10.03 10.10
C CYS A 267 -27.23 -10.78 9.87
N SER A 268 -27.25 -12.08 10.16
CA SER A 268 -28.45 -12.90 10.05
C SER A 268 -29.54 -12.47 11.02
N GLU A 269 -29.19 -12.07 12.25
CA GLU A 269 -30.13 -11.59 13.26
C GLU A 269 -30.79 -10.26 12.86
N TYR A 270 -29.99 -9.32 12.30
CA TYR A 270 -30.49 -7.98 11.96
C TYR A 270 -30.90 -7.82 10.49
N GLY A 271 -30.81 -8.87 9.69
CA GLY A 271 -31.16 -8.85 8.26
C GLY A 271 -30.21 -8.02 7.40
N TYR A 272 -28.93 -8.03 7.74
CA TYR A 272 -27.85 -7.41 6.94
C TYR A 272 -27.24 -8.44 5.99
N SER A 273 -26.73 -7.97 4.86
CA SER A 273 -26.03 -8.83 3.89
C SER A 273 -24.62 -9.14 4.34
N PHE A 274 -24.17 -10.38 4.14
CA PHE A 274 -22.80 -10.81 4.39
C PHE A 274 -22.33 -11.71 3.24
N LEU A 275 -21.18 -11.40 2.63
CA LEU A 275 -20.54 -12.21 1.59
C LEU A 275 -19.04 -12.34 1.85
N CYS A 276 -18.49 -13.54 1.57
CA CYS A 276 -17.05 -13.72 1.44
C CYS A 276 -16.66 -13.55 -0.03
N VAL A 277 -15.77 -12.59 -0.31
CA VAL A 277 -15.29 -12.29 -1.67
C VAL A 277 -13.86 -12.76 -1.84
N THR A 278 -13.62 -13.64 -2.82
CA THR A 278 -12.32 -14.30 -3.01
C THR A 278 -11.98 -14.47 -4.48
N ALA A 279 -10.69 -14.70 -4.77
CA ALA A 279 -10.20 -15.15 -6.07
C ALA A 279 -9.80 -16.65 -6.06
N SER A 280 -10.13 -17.35 -4.98
CA SER A 280 -9.76 -18.76 -4.79
C SER A 280 -10.66 -19.70 -5.59
N SER A 281 -10.17 -20.94 -5.82
CA SER A 281 -10.91 -21.98 -6.48
C SER A 281 -12.02 -22.54 -5.60
N ASP A 282 -12.99 -23.25 -6.19
CA ASP A 282 -14.05 -23.96 -5.47
C ASP A 282 -13.49 -24.98 -4.46
N GLU A 283 -12.35 -25.62 -4.79
CA GLU A 283 -11.67 -26.55 -3.89
C GLU A 283 -11.13 -25.82 -2.64
N ASP A 284 -10.55 -24.64 -2.81
CA ASP A 284 -10.04 -23.82 -1.69
C ASP A 284 -11.19 -23.26 -0.84
N ILE A 285 -12.33 -22.92 -1.46
CA ILE A 285 -13.56 -22.49 -0.76
C ILE A 285 -14.09 -23.62 0.09
N ALA A 286 -14.23 -24.83 -0.47
CA ALA A 286 -14.71 -25.99 0.26
C ALA A 286 -13.79 -26.33 1.45
N MET A 287 -12.47 -26.29 1.24
CA MET A 287 -11.50 -26.51 2.31
C MET A 287 -11.60 -25.45 3.41
N TRP A 288 -11.83 -24.20 3.03
CA TRP A 288 -12.04 -23.10 3.98
C TRP A 288 -13.30 -23.33 4.82
N GLN A 289 -14.42 -23.70 4.19
CA GLN A 289 -15.69 -24.02 4.89
C GLN A 289 -15.51 -25.18 5.87
N ASP A 290 -14.82 -26.25 5.46
CA ASP A 290 -14.56 -27.40 6.32
C ASP A 290 -13.68 -27.03 7.54
N ASN A 291 -12.67 -26.19 7.36
CA ASN A 291 -11.75 -25.82 8.42
C ASN A 291 -12.35 -24.80 9.41
N THR A 292 -13.21 -23.91 8.93
CA THR A 292 -13.63 -22.72 9.69
C THR A 292 -15.10 -22.75 10.10
N GLY A 293 -15.88 -23.72 9.57
CA GLY A 293 -17.32 -23.78 9.78
C GLY A 293 -18.07 -22.63 9.12
N ALA A 294 -17.53 -21.99 8.08
CA ALA A 294 -18.15 -20.88 7.39
C ALA A 294 -19.42 -21.28 6.67
N GLU A 295 -20.55 -20.66 7.04
CA GLU A 295 -21.88 -20.88 6.42
C GLU A 295 -22.32 -19.72 5.51
N TYR A 296 -21.52 -18.65 5.44
CA TYR A 296 -21.82 -17.48 4.60
C TYR A 296 -21.60 -17.73 3.12
N PRO A 297 -22.35 -17.03 2.22
CA PRO A 297 -22.21 -17.16 0.78
C PRO A 297 -20.87 -16.59 0.26
N PHE A 298 -20.43 -17.10 -0.89
CA PHE A 298 -19.19 -16.71 -1.55
C PHE A 298 -19.45 -15.99 -2.88
N ALA A 299 -18.62 -14.99 -3.16
CA ALA A 299 -18.54 -14.33 -4.45
C ALA A 299 -17.10 -14.29 -4.95
N ILE A 300 -16.96 -14.29 -6.28
CA ILE A 300 -15.67 -14.29 -6.96
C ILE A 300 -15.36 -12.88 -7.47
N MET A 301 -14.12 -12.46 -7.27
CA MET A 301 -13.58 -11.20 -7.79
C MET A 301 -12.10 -11.38 -8.15
N ASP A 302 -11.59 -10.53 -9.04
CA ASP A 302 -10.18 -10.50 -9.40
C ASP A 302 -9.24 -10.29 -8.20
N GLU A 303 -8.15 -11.06 -8.15
CA GLU A 303 -7.19 -11.06 -7.05
C GLU A 303 -6.50 -9.71 -6.85
N ILE A 304 -6.18 -9.00 -7.94
CA ILE A 304 -5.50 -7.69 -7.89
C ILE A 304 -6.43 -6.65 -7.27
N THR A 305 -7.69 -6.67 -7.67
CA THR A 305 -8.74 -5.81 -7.11
C THR A 305 -8.94 -6.08 -5.62
N LEU A 306 -9.06 -7.33 -5.21
CA LEU A 306 -9.18 -7.71 -3.78
C LEU A 306 -7.98 -7.20 -2.96
N LYS A 307 -6.75 -7.36 -3.46
CA LYS A 307 -5.53 -6.83 -2.84
C LYS A 307 -5.49 -5.29 -2.82
N THR A 308 -6.22 -4.63 -3.74
CA THR A 308 -6.36 -3.17 -3.77
C THR A 308 -7.39 -2.71 -2.75
N ILE A 309 -8.47 -3.45 -2.53
CA ILE A 309 -9.51 -3.14 -1.56
C ILE A 309 -8.95 -3.17 -0.14
N ILE A 310 -8.28 -4.24 0.27
CA ILE A 310 -7.74 -4.38 1.63
C ILE A 310 -6.39 -5.08 1.65
N ARG A 311 -5.58 -4.81 2.69
CA ARG A 311 -4.23 -5.41 2.83
C ARG A 311 -4.18 -6.57 3.82
N SER A 312 -5.29 -6.89 4.47
CA SER A 312 -5.44 -8.06 5.33
C SER A 312 -5.95 -9.24 4.50
N ASN A 313 -5.51 -10.44 4.81
CA ASN A 313 -6.03 -11.68 4.22
C ASN A 313 -6.37 -12.69 5.33
N PRO A 314 -7.64 -12.78 5.76
CA PRO A 314 -8.77 -11.99 5.30
C PRO A 314 -8.83 -10.59 5.94
N GLY A 315 -9.74 -9.75 5.45
CA GLY A 315 -10.13 -8.49 6.06
C GLY A 315 -11.61 -8.23 5.86
N LEU A 316 -12.21 -7.39 6.70
CA LEU A 316 -13.63 -7.11 6.70
C LEU A 316 -13.92 -5.68 6.26
N LEU A 317 -14.92 -5.48 5.40
CA LEU A 317 -15.46 -4.19 5.01
C LEU A 317 -16.91 -4.09 5.46
N LEU A 318 -17.34 -2.87 5.81
CA LEU A 318 -18.73 -2.51 5.98
C LEU A 318 -19.13 -1.49 4.91
N LEU A 319 -20.14 -1.82 4.13
CA LEU A 319 -20.71 -0.97 3.09
C LEU A 319 -22.13 -0.54 3.45
N LYS A 320 -22.52 0.61 2.93
CA LYS A 320 -23.91 1.05 2.85
C LYS A 320 -24.09 1.94 1.63
N ASP A 321 -25.07 1.65 0.79
CA ASP A 321 -25.32 2.39 -0.48
C ASP A 321 -24.02 2.60 -1.27
N GLY A 322 -23.26 1.51 -1.44
CA GLY A 322 -21.99 1.50 -2.15
C GLY A 322 -20.85 2.29 -1.47
N THR A 323 -21.08 2.89 -0.30
CA THR A 323 -20.07 3.66 0.44
C THR A 323 -19.36 2.78 1.48
N ILE A 324 -18.04 2.78 1.49
CA ILE A 324 -17.23 2.09 2.49
C ILE A 324 -17.30 2.87 3.80
N LEU A 325 -18.01 2.34 4.80
CA LEU A 325 -18.15 2.96 6.11
C LEU A 325 -16.98 2.62 7.01
N ASN A 326 -16.52 1.36 6.97
CA ASN A 326 -15.43 0.89 7.83
C ASN A 326 -14.65 -0.26 7.21
N LYS A 327 -13.43 -0.49 7.73
CA LYS A 327 -12.54 -1.59 7.32
C LYS A 327 -11.79 -2.12 8.53
N TRP A 328 -11.66 -3.44 8.63
CA TRP A 328 -10.92 -4.11 9.70
C TRP A 328 -9.95 -5.15 9.16
N SER A 329 -8.81 -5.28 9.80
CA SER A 329 -7.91 -6.42 9.60
C SER A 329 -8.41 -7.62 10.41
N VAL A 330 -7.84 -8.79 10.17
CA VAL A 330 -8.11 -10.00 10.98
C VAL A 330 -7.83 -9.79 12.48
N ASN A 331 -6.98 -8.82 12.85
CA ASN A 331 -6.58 -8.57 14.23
C ASN A 331 -7.52 -7.64 15.00
N ASN A 332 -8.45 -6.97 14.35
CA ASN A 332 -9.32 -5.96 14.99
C ASN A 332 -10.78 -6.03 14.52
N ILE A 333 -11.25 -7.23 14.19
CA ILE A 333 -12.64 -7.50 13.82
C ILE A 333 -13.55 -7.09 14.99
N PRO A 334 -14.70 -6.47 14.73
CA PRO A 334 -15.65 -6.11 15.78
C PRO A 334 -16.21 -7.37 16.46
N ASP A 335 -16.24 -7.35 17.78
CA ASP A 335 -16.74 -8.42 18.64
C ASP A 335 -18.22 -8.19 19.07
N GLU A 336 -18.81 -9.14 19.79
CA GLU A 336 -20.18 -9.06 20.31
C GLU A 336 -20.45 -7.82 21.16
N TYR A 337 -19.43 -7.28 21.85
CA TYR A 337 -19.57 -6.08 22.67
C TYR A 337 -19.70 -4.81 21.83
N GLN A 338 -19.13 -4.82 20.63
CA GLN A 338 -19.22 -3.73 19.68
C GLN A 338 -20.46 -3.87 18.78
N LEU A 339 -20.96 -5.10 18.58
CA LEU A 339 -22.12 -5.44 17.76
C LEU A 339 -23.38 -5.74 18.62
N ASN A 340 -23.61 -4.98 19.66
CA ASN A 340 -24.67 -5.21 20.65
C ASN A 340 -26.01 -4.54 20.36
N ALA A 341 -26.17 -3.89 19.23
CA ALA A 341 -27.36 -3.16 18.78
C ALA A 341 -27.39 -3.05 17.25
N PRO A 342 -28.51 -2.64 16.62
CA PRO A 342 -28.53 -2.36 15.18
C PRO A 342 -27.47 -1.34 14.77
N LEU A 343 -26.86 -1.52 13.57
CA LEU A 343 -25.74 -0.69 13.07
C LEU A 343 -26.06 0.81 12.99
N ASP A 344 -27.31 1.19 12.74
CA ASP A 344 -27.74 2.59 12.71
C ASP A 344 -27.61 3.29 14.08
N GLN A 345 -27.59 2.52 15.16
CA GLN A 345 -27.42 3.01 16.54
C GLN A 345 -25.96 2.96 17.01
N LEU A 346 -25.11 2.19 16.30
CA LEU A 346 -23.71 2.00 16.66
C LEU A 346 -22.77 3.01 15.93
N PRO A 347 -21.67 3.42 16.55
CA PRO A 347 -20.67 4.26 15.89
C PRO A 347 -20.09 3.63 14.61
N ILE A 348 -19.87 2.31 14.63
CA ILE A 348 -19.28 1.58 13.50
C ILE A 348 -20.16 1.56 12.24
N GLY A 349 -21.48 1.70 12.39
CA GLY A 349 -22.44 1.81 11.29
C GLY A 349 -22.56 3.22 10.68
N ARG A 350 -21.74 4.16 11.13
CA ARG A 350 -21.75 5.55 10.64
C ARG A 350 -20.41 5.90 10.02
N LEU A 351 -20.47 6.65 8.94
CA LEU A 351 -19.26 7.21 8.37
C LEU A 351 -18.69 8.29 9.29
N GLU A 352 -17.57 8.02 9.94
CA GLU A 352 -16.86 9.05 10.67
C GLU A 352 -16.20 10.04 9.69
N PRO A 353 -16.29 11.36 9.94
CA PRO A 353 -15.62 12.32 9.10
C PRO A 353 -14.11 12.03 9.07
N PRO A 354 -13.47 12.04 7.88
CA PRO A 354 -12.07 11.68 7.75
C PRO A 354 -11.19 12.64 8.55
N ASN A 355 -10.67 12.17 9.68
CA ASN A 355 -9.81 12.96 10.57
C ASN A 355 -8.33 12.80 10.20
N THR A 356 -8.02 12.99 8.91
CA THR A 356 -6.66 12.83 8.38
C THR A 356 -5.65 13.73 9.08
N TRP A 357 -6.03 14.98 9.39
CA TRP A 357 -5.17 15.91 10.11
C TRP A 357 -4.84 15.44 11.53
N HIS A 358 -5.80 14.87 12.23
CA HIS A 358 -5.55 14.30 13.57
C HIS A 358 -4.57 13.13 13.50
N LYS A 359 -4.77 12.21 12.55
CA LYS A 359 -3.85 11.08 12.32
C LYS A 359 -2.42 11.58 12.00
N ILE A 360 -2.30 12.58 11.12
CA ILE A 360 -1.01 13.21 10.78
C ILE A 360 -0.36 13.80 12.05
N ILE A 361 -1.08 14.66 12.78
CA ILE A 361 -0.56 15.30 14.00
C ILE A 361 -0.14 14.25 15.03
N LEU A 362 -0.92 13.18 15.19
CA LEU A 362 -0.64 12.10 16.12
C LEU A 362 0.65 11.35 15.75
N VAL A 363 0.79 10.91 14.49
CA VAL A 363 2.00 10.20 14.02
C VAL A 363 3.22 11.10 14.10
N PHE A 364 3.11 12.36 13.65
CA PHE A 364 4.19 13.33 13.75
C PHE A 364 4.54 13.68 15.22
N GLY A 365 3.53 13.80 16.07
CA GLY A 365 3.71 14.02 17.51
C GLY A 365 4.45 12.88 18.20
N TRP A 366 4.07 11.66 17.91
CA TRP A 366 4.75 10.46 18.42
C TRP A 366 6.19 10.35 17.93
N PHE A 367 6.47 10.74 16.68
CA PHE A 367 7.83 10.70 16.15
C PHE A 367 8.67 11.88 16.61
N PHE A 368 8.22 13.13 16.38
CA PHE A 368 9.02 14.32 16.66
C PHE A 368 9.00 14.75 18.11
N GLY A 369 7.94 14.45 18.88
CA GLY A 369 7.83 14.83 20.29
C GLY A 369 9.03 14.38 21.13
N PRO A 370 9.35 13.08 21.18
CA PRO A 370 10.51 12.56 21.89
C PRO A 370 11.85 13.11 21.35
N LEU A 371 11.97 13.29 20.02
CA LEU A 371 13.19 13.83 19.42
C LEU A 371 13.41 15.30 19.78
N ILE A 372 12.36 16.11 19.78
CA ILE A 372 12.41 17.52 20.23
C ILE A 372 12.79 17.58 21.71
N PHE A 373 12.14 16.77 22.53
CA PHE A 373 12.44 16.70 23.96
C PHE A 373 13.91 16.34 24.21
N LEU A 374 14.44 15.30 23.56
CA LEU A 374 15.85 14.91 23.67
C LEU A 374 16.78 16.03 23.21
N THR A 375 16.46 16.71 22.12
CA THR A 375 17.26 17.83 21.61
C THR A 375 17.29 19.00 22.59
N LEU A 376 16.16 19.35 23.20
CA LEU A 376 16.08 20.41 24.19
C LEU A 376 16.85 20.05 25.46
N CYS A 377 16.76 18.79 25.93
CA CYS A 377 17.53 18.31 27.08
C CYS A 377 19.05 18.39 26.82
N ASP A 378 19.50 17.99 25.62
CA ASP A 378 20.91 18.05 25.22
C ASP A 378 21.42 19.48 25.15
N LEU A 379 20.66 20.40 24.58
CA LEU A 379 20.99 21.83 24.55
C LEU A 379 21.05 22.45 25.95
N GLY A 380 20.07 22.14 26.80
CA GLY A 380 20.03 22.59 28.20
C GLY A 380 21.23 22.08 29.02
N TRP A 381 21.62 20.82 28.82
CA TRP A 381 22.80 20.23 29.43
C TRP A 381 24.08 20.93 28.96
N LEU A 382 24.20 21.23 27.67
CA LEU A 382 25.36 21.98 27.13
C LEU A 382 25.49 23.35 27.73
N GLU A 383 24.41 24.10 27.86
CA GLU A 383 24.44 25.44 28.48
C GLU A 383 24.80 25.37 29.97
N TRP A 384 24.21 24.46 30.70
CA TRP A 384 24.52 24.23 32.10
C TRP A 384 25.98 23.87 32.31
N SER A 385 26.52 22.94 31.51
CA SER A 385 27.90 22.49 31.54
C SER A 385 28.90 23.65 31.24
N LYS A 386 28.57 24.51 30.26
CA LYS A 386 29.36 25.70 29.95
C LYS A 386 29.36 26.71 31.12
N LYS A 387 28.21 26.95 31.76
CA LYS A 387 28.09 27.82 32.93
C LYS A 387 28.89 27.30 34.11
N LYS A 388 28.87 25.98 34.38
CA LYS A 388 29.62 25.31 35.44
C LYS A 388 31.14 25.50 35.24
N LYS A 389 31.66 25.20 34.04
CA LYS A 389 33.10 25.38 33.70
C LYS A 389 33.54 26.83 33.83
N LYS A 390 32.69 27.80 33.44
CA LYS A 390 33.02 29.22 33.58
C LYS A 390 33.04 29.69 35.04
N LYS A 391 32.30 29.06 35.93
CA LYS A 391 32.29 29.32 37.35
C LYS A 391 33.54 28.74 38.02
N GLU A 392 33.94 27.53 37.67
CA GLU A 392 35.16 26.86 38.16
C GLU A 392 36.44 27.56 37.68
N SER A 393 36.45 28.20 36.51
CA SER A 393 37.60 28.95 36.00
C SER A 393 37.74 30.37 36.59
N ARG A 394 36.74 30.82 37.38
CA ARG A 394 36.76 32.15 38.06
C ARG A 394 36.99 32.06 39.57
N SER A 395 36.93 30.86 40.13
CA SER A 395 37.33 30.51 41.49
C SER A 395 38.81 30.06 41.51
#